data_66b76bfb386924de5bacd849434e5ce7
#
_entry.id   66b76bfb386924de5bacd849434e5ce7
#
_cell.length_a   1.000
_cell.length_b   1.000
_cell.length_c   1.000
_cell.angle_alpha   90.00
_cell.angle_beta   90.00
_cell.angle_gamma   90.00
#
_symmetry.space_group_name_H-M   'P 1'
#
loop_
_entity.id
_entity.type
_entity.pdbx_description
1 polymer ?
#
loop_
_entity_poly.entity_id
_entity_poly.type
_entity_poly.pdbx_seq_one_letter_code
_entity_poly.pdbx_strand_id
1 'polypeptide(L)'
;IAPMLADNCVTCHREGGIGPWAMTDYNMVRGFSLMIREVVRTKRMPPWHADPAFGHFSNDRSLSAEQTQKLVHWIEAGAPRGEGNDPLAEYEHDWPLWDGESTLGPPDLVLNIPAAEVPATGVVDYLYQHVENPLDHDVWVKASEILPGDRAVLHHVITRFGEMETE
;
A
#
# COMPACT_ATOMS: atom_id res chain seq x y z
N ILE A 1 -8.09 10.40 -16.76
CA ILE A 1 -6.94 9.60 -16.33
C ILE A 1 -6.65 9.86 -14.85
N ALA A 2 -6.42 11.11 -14.43
CA ALA A 2 -6.01 11.41 -13.06
C ALA A 2 -6.93 10.82 -11.97
N PRO A 3 -8.28 10.92 -12.03
CA PRO A 3 -9.13 10.27 -11.04
C PRO A 3 -8.94 8.75 -10.98
N MET A 4 -8.78 8.10 -12.13
CA MET A 4 -8.51 6.65 -12.18
C MET A 4 -7.18 6.29 -11.50
N LEU A 5 -6.13 7.08 -11.70
CA LEU A 5 -4.84 6.89 -11.02
C LEU A 5 -4.96 7.12 -9.51
N ALA A 6 -5.67 8.16 -9.09
CA ALA A 6 -5.95 8.45 -7.70
C ALA A 6 -6.64 7.28 -7.01
N ASP A 7 -7.72 6.77 -7.60
CA ASP A 7 -8.55 5.71 -7.00
C ASP A 7 -7.86 4.34 -6.97
N ASN A 8 -7.05 4.00 -7.99
CA ASN A 8 -6.55 2.64 -8.15
C ASN A 8 -5.04 2.49 -7.92
N CYS A 9 -4.28 3.57 -7.91
CA CYS A 9 -2.82 3.52 -7.89
C CYS A 9 -2.21 4.27 -6.71
N VAL A 10 -2.66 5.51 -6.45
CA VAL A 10 -2.08 6.40 -5.43
C VAL A 10 -2.17 5.79 -4.03
N THR A 11 -3.17 4.98 -3.71
CA THR A 11 -3.27 4.28 -2.43
C THR A 11 -1.96 3.57 -2.04
N CYS A 12 -1.28 2.96 -3.02
CA CYS A 12 0.01 2.30 -2.81
C CYS A 12 1.18 3.17 -3.27
N HIS A 13 1.02 3.90 -4.38
CA HIS A 13 2.03 4.75 -4.99
C HIS A 13 1.93 6.19 -4.48
N ARG A 14 2.11 6.39 -3.19
CA ARG A 14 2.17 7.67 -2.49
C ARG A 14 3.44 7.77 -1.67
N GLU A 15 3.78 8.93 -1.18
CA GLU A 15 4.86 9.10 -0.22
C GLU A 15 4.59 8.25 1.04
N GLY A 16 5.58 7.50 1.49
CA GLY A 16 5.43 6.56 2.61
C GLY A 16 4.54 5.33 2.30
N GLY A 17 4.05 5.19 1.08
CA GLY A 17 3.30 4.01 0.64
C GLY A 17 4.19 2.81 0.31
N ILE A 18 3.56 1.67 -0.02
CA ILE A 18 4.29 0.43 -0.38
C ILE A 18 4.85 0.46 -1.81
N GLY A 19 4.32 1.33 -2.67
CA GLY A 19 4.80 1.46 -4.05
C GLY A 19 6.25 1.98 -4.09
N PRO A 20 7.08 1.52 -5.03
CA PRO A 20 8.51 1.89 -5.09
C PRO A 20 8.75 3.35 -5.50
N TRP A 21 7.73 4.06 -5.91
CA TRP A 21 7.73 5.48 -6.26
C TRP A 21 6.33 6.05 -6.07
N ALA A 22 6.24 7.37 -5.86
CA ALA A 22 4.97 8.05 -5.61
C ALA A 22 4.43 8.73 -6.87
N MET A 23 3.13 8.61 -7.13
CA MET A 23 2.42 9.27 -8.24
C MET A 23 1.95 10.66 -7.79
N THR A 24 2.89 11.55 -7.50
CA THR A 24 2.62 12.87 -6.92
C THR A 24 2.16 13.91 -7.94
N ASP A 25 2.45 13.70 -9.22
CA ASP A 25 2.13 14.66 -10.28
C ASP A 25 2.18 14.02 -11.67
N TYR A 26 1.71 14.79 -12.66
CA TYR A 26 1.72 14.40 -14.06
C TYR A 26 3.12 14.03 -14.59
N ASN A 27 4.17 14.78 -14.22
CA ASN A 27 5.51 14.54 -14.76
C ASN A 27 6.06 13.19 -14.29
N MET A 28 5.81 12.84 -13.03
CA MET A 28 6.16 11.52 -12.49
C MET A 28 5.42 10.41 -13.24
N VAL A 29 4.12 10.52 -13.39
CA VAL A 29 3.31 9.52 -14.11
C VAL A 29 3.74 9.41 -15.57
N ARG A 30 3.99 10.53 -16.26
CA ARG A 30 4.47 10.55 -17.63
C ARG A 30 5.86 9.91 -17.76
N GLY A 31 6.77 10.18 -16.82
CA GLY A 31 8.10 9.59 -16.79
C GLY A 31 8.07 8.06 -16.72
N PHE A 32 7.12 7.50 -15.99
CA PHE A 32 6.92 6.05 -15.86
C PHE A 32 5.88 5.46 -16.83
N SER A 33 5.34 6.25 -17.76
CA SER A 33 4.18 5.86 -18.58
C SER A 33 4.38 4.54 -19.34
N LEU A 34 5.55 4.32 -19.94
CA LEU A 34 5.83 3.07 -20.67
C LEU A 34 5.85 1.86 -19.73
N MET A 35 6.39 2.02 -18.52
CA MET A 35 6.35 0.97 -17.49
C MET A 35 4.92 0.74 -17.00
N ILE A 36 4.15 1.80 -16.77
CA ILE A 36 2.73 1.70 -16.40
C ILE A 36 1.97 0.90 -17.46
N ARG A 37 2.17 1.22 -18.77
CA ARG A 37 1.55 0.48 -19.86
C ARG A 37 1.86 -1.02 -19.79
N GLU A 38 3.13 -1.35 -19.60
CA GLU A 38 3.59 -2.73 -19.52
C GLU A 38 2.94 -3.48 -18.35
N VAL A 39 3.00 -2.94 -17.14
CA VAL A 39 2.50 -3.62 -15.94
C VAL A 39 0.97 -3.73 -15.91
N VAL A 40 0.26 -2.76 -16.51
CA VAL A 40 -1.19 -2.80 -16.62
C VAL A 40 -1.64 -3.81 -17.67
N ARG A 41 -0.98 -3.87 -18.84
CA ARG A 41 -1.29 -4.86 -19.88
C ARG A 41 -1.00 -6.29 -19.46
N THR A 42 0.04 -6.48 -18.66
CA THR A 42 0.42 -7.80 -18.11
C THR A 42 -0.30 -8.14 -16.81
N LYS A 43 -1.22 -7.29 -16.35
CA LYS A 43 -1.98 -7.43 -15.11
C LYS A 43 -1.10 -7.59 -13.86
N ARG A 44 0.13 -7.07 -13.88
CA ARG A 44 0.98 -6.99 -12.69
C ARG A 44 0.58 -5.85 -11.76
N MET A 45 -0.07 -4.81 -12.32
CA MET A 45 -0.62 -3.67 -11.58
C MET A 45 -2.05 -3.36 -12.04
N PRO A 46 -2.96 -3.06 -11.14
CA PRO A 46 -2.83 -3.24 -9.68
C PRO A 46 -2.55 -4.71 -9.30
N PRO A 47 -1.90 -5.01 -8.17
CA PRO A 47 -1.56 -6.37 -7.75
C PRO A 47 -2.80 -7.11 -7.21
N TRP A 48 -3.74 -7.40 -8.10
CA TRP A 48 -4.99 -8.09 -7.82
C TRP A 48 -5.08 -9.36 -8.67
N HIS A 49 -5.00 -10.51 -8.02
CA HIS A 49 -4.95 -11.81 -8.68
C HIS A 49 -6.21 -12.66 -8.48
N ALA A 50 -7.23 -12.12 -7.79
CA ALA A 50 -8.50 -12.81 -7.65
C ALA A 50 -9.22 -12.86 -9.01
N ASP A 51 -9.54 -14.07 -9.46
CA ASP A 51 -10.24 -14.26 -10.71
C ASP A 51 -11.74 -13.94 -10.52
N PRO A 52 -12.31 -12.99 -11.27
CA PRO A 52 -13.70 -12.59 -11.14
C PRO A 52 -14.71 -13.72 -11.48
N ALA A 53 -14.26 -14.79 -12.11
CA ALA A 53 -15.09 -15.97 -12.35
C ALA A 53 -15.39 -16.77 -11.07
N PHE A 54 -14.59 -16.59 -10.01
CA PHE A 54 -14.72 -17.36 -8.77
C PHE A 54 -15.25 -16.55 -7.58
N GLY A 55 -15.67 -15.32 -7.78
CA GLY A 55 -16.29 -14.54 -6.72
C GLY A 55 -16.24 -13.03 -6.93
N HIS A 56 -16.84 -12.32 -5.98
CA HIS A 56 -16.82 -10.86 -5.90
C HIS A 56 -16.25 -10.46 -4.54
N PHE A 57 -15.34 -9.51 -4.56
CA PHE A 57 -14.64 -9.05 -3.37
C PHE A 57 -14.95 -7.56 -3.16
N SER A 58 -15.29 -7.17 -1.96
CA SER A 58 -15.61 -5.77 -1.62
C SER A 58 -14.44 -4.81 -1.78
N ASN A 59 -13.21 -5.33 -1.72
CA ASN A 59 -11.96 -4.59 -1.85
C ASN A 59 -11.27 -4.84 -3.20
N ASP A 60 -12.02 -5.18 -4.26
CA ASP A 60 -11.48 -5.39 -5.61
C ASP A 60 -10.74 -4.14 -6.10
N ARG A 61 -9.47 -4.30 -6.40
CA ARG A 61 -8.56 -3.25 -6.90
C ARG A 61 -8.23 -3.40 -8.39
N SER A 62 -8.84 -4.37 -9.06
CA SER A 62 -8.60 -4.59 -10.48
C SER A 62 -9.06 -3.40 -11.32
N LEU A 63 -8.39 -3.18 -12.45
CA LEU A 63 -8.90 -2.27 -13.47
C LEU A 63 -9.89 -3.00 -14.36
N SER A 64 -11.00 -2.34 -14.68
CA SER A 64 -11.90 -2.84 -15.70
C SER A 64 -11.21 -2.84 -17.08
N ALA A 65 -11.77 -3.60 -18.03
CA ALA A 65 -11.27 -3.61 -19.41
C ALA A 65 -11.29 -2.21 -20.04
N GLU A 66 -12.33 -1.42 -19.75
CA GLU A 66 -12.44 -0.03 -20.22
C GLU A 66 -11.39 0.87 -19.58
N GLN A 67 -11.16 0.78 -18.28
CA GLN A 67 -10.13 1.54 -17.59
C GLN A 67 -8.73 1.20 -18.11
N THR A 68 -8.44 -0.08 -18.28
CA THR A 68 -7.18 -0.58 -18.85
C THR A 68 -6.98 -0.02 -20.26
N GLN A 69 -7.98 -0.12 -21.14
CA GLN A 69 -7.91 0.39 -22.50
C GLN A 69 -7.69 1.91 -22.52
N LYS A 70 -8.44 2.65 -21.72
CA LYS A 70 -8.34 4.11 -21.62
C LYS A 70 -6.95 4.56 -21.19
N LEU A 71 -6.37 3.91 -20.18
CA LEU A 71 -5.04 4.23 -19.68
C LEU A 71 -3.97 3.90 -20.73
N VAL A 72 -4.05 2.73 -21.35
CA VAL A 72 -3.11 2.31 -22.39
C VAL A 72 -3.15 3.25 -23.60
N HIS A 73 -4.35 3.60 -24.09
CA HIS A 73 -4.52 4.53 -25.21
C HIS A 73 -3.97 5.93 -24.89
N TRP A 74 -4.20 6.43 -23.67
CA TRP A 74 -3.63 7.70 -23.25
C TRP A 74 -2.10 7.69 -23.30
N ILE A 75 -1.48 6.61 -22.84
CA ILE A 75 -0.01 6.46 -22.86
C ILE A 75 0.49 6.36 -24.31
N GLU A 76 -0.16 5.56 -25.16
CA GLU A 76 0.20 5.37 -26.56
C GLU A 76 0.01 6.65 -27.41
N ALA A 77 -0.88 7.53 -26.98
CA ALA A 77 -1.03 8.87 -27.55
C ALA A 77 0.05 9.87 -27.07
N GLY A 78 1.07 9.41 -26.33
CA GLY A 78 2.15 10.24 -25.82
C GLY A 78 1.86 10.83 -24.43
N ALA A 79 0.89 10.28 -23.71
CA ALA A 79 0.45 10.73 -22.41
C ALA A 79 0.19 12.24 -22.36
N PRO A 80 -0.71 12.79 -23.20
CA PRO A 80 -0.93 14.22 -23.29
C PRO A 80 -1.41 14.78 -21.94
N ARG A 81 -0.85 15.93 -21.56
CA ARG A 81 -1.30 16.70 -20.41
C ARG A 81 -2.59 17.43 -20.78
N GLY A 82 -3.59 17.34 -19.92
CA GLY A 82 -4.79 18.18 -20.01
C GLY A 82 -4.49 19.65 -19.66
N GLU A 83 -5.51 20.48 -19.79
CA GLU A 83 -5.46 21.89 -19.41
C GLU A 83 -5.72 22.07 -17.90
N GLY A 84 -5.27 23.20 -17.33
CA GLY A 84 -5.48 23.57 -15.94
C GLY A 84 -4.44 23.00 -14.98
N ASN A 85 -4.84 22.96 -13.72
CA ASN A 85 -4.03 22.43 -12.62
C ASN A 85 -3.80 20.93 -12.77
N ASP A 86 -2.81 20.43 -12.07
CA ASP A 86 -2.52 19.00 -12.02
C ASP A 86 -3.34 18.33 -10.90
N PRO A 87 -4.36 17.51 -11.24
CA PRO A 87 -5.20 16.92 -10.21
C PRO A 87 -4.47 15.92 -9.31
N LEU A 88 -3.32 15.39 -9.72
CA LEU A 88 -2.52 14.51 -8.86
C LEU A 88 -1.68 15.30 -7.86
N ALA A 89 -1.16 16.47 -8.28
CA ALA A 89 -0.42 17.35 -7.38
C ALA A 89 -1.32 18.02 -6.33
N GLU A 90 -2.60 18.19 -6.67
CA GLU A 90 -3.62 18.73 -5.77
C GLU A 90 -4.40 17.63 -5.02
N TYR A 91 -4.05 16.36 -5.23
CA TYR A 91 -4.73 15.24 -4.61
C TYR A 91 -4.34 15.13 -3.13
N GLU A 92 -5.16 15.73 -2.30
CA GLU A 92 -5.09 15.58 -0.85
C GLU A 92 -5.98 14.42 -0.42
N HIS A 93 -5.41 13.51 0.33
CA HIS A 93 -6.14 12.43 0.96
C HIS A 93 -5.68 12.31 2.42
N ASP A 94 -6.63 12.37 3.31
CA ASP A 94 -6.39 12.10 4.72
C ASP A 94 -6.28 10.56 4.90
N TRP A 95 -5.05 10.08 4.91
CA TRP A 95 -4.80 8.66 5.10
C TRP A 95 -5.06 8.31 6.55
N PRO A 96 -5.92 7.32 6.81
CA PRO A 96 -6.21 6.90 8.16
C PRO A 96 -4.94 6.43 8.88
N LEU A 97 -4.91 6.60 10.19
CA LEU A 97 -3.81 6.14 11.03
C LEU A 97 -3.61 4.62 10.89
N TRP A 98 -4.70 3.90 10.68
CA TRP A 98 -4.74 2.48 10.40
C TRP A 98 -5.98 2.13 9.55
N ASP A 99 -5.96 0.99 8.84
CA ASP A 99 -7.01 0.64 7.87
C ASP A 99 -8.41 0.48 8.50
N GLY A 100 -8.46 0.14 9.79
CA GLY A 100 -9.71 -0.02 10.52
C GLY A 100 -10.35 1.28 11.02
N GLU A 101 -9.70 2.42 10.89
CA GLU A 101 -10.12 3.67 11.55
C GLU A 101 -11.54 4.12 11.18
N SER A 102 -11.91 3.96 9.90
CA SER A 102 -13.24 4.35 9.42
C SER A 102 -14.40 3.52 10.00
N THR A 103 -14.13 2.30 10.47
CA THR A 103 -15.13 1.36 10.97
C THR A 103 -15.07 1.11 12.46
N LEU A 104 -13.89 1.25 13.04
CA LEU A 104 -13.60 0.92 14.44
C LEU A 104 -13.18 2.14 15.27
N GLY A 105 -12.86 3.26 14.63
CA GLY A 105 -12.30 4.44 15.27
C GLY A 105 -10.79 4.32 15.51
N PRO A 106 -10.19 5.21 16.32
CA PRO A 106 -8.78 5.16 16.65
C PRO A 106 -8.44 3.87 17.38
N PRO A 107 -7.17 3.40 17.32
CA PRO A 107 -6.77 2.20 18.05
C PRO A 107 -6.82 2.41 19.56
N ASP A 108 -7.33 1.41 20.29
CA ASP A 108 -7.36 1.43 21.75
C ASP A 108 -5.96 1.27 22.37
N LEU A 109 -5.07 0.59 21.65
CA LEU A 109 -3.70 0.32 22.09
C LEU A 109 -2.73 0.39 20.92
N VAL A 110 -1.63 1.12 21.09
CA VAL A 110 -0.51 1.18 20.17
C VAL A 110 0.75 0.69 20.87
N LEU A 111 1.35 -0.37 20.35
CA LEU A 111 2.61 -0.91 20.84
C LEU A 111 3.74 -0.50 19.88
N ASN A 112 4.73 0.21 20.39
CA ASN A 112 5.89 0.60 19.63
C ASN A 112 6.94 -0.51 19.65
N ILE A 113 7.26 -1.05 18.48
CA ILE A 113 8.31 -2.05 18.30
C ILE A 113 9.64 -1.31 18.13
N PRO A 114 10.72 -1.71 18.83
CA PRO A 114 12.03 -1.11 18.67
C PRO A 114 12.51 -1.15 17.22
N ALA A 115 13.12 -0.06 16.77
CA ALA A 115 13.73 -0.01 15.45
C ALA A 115 14.92 -0.98 15.34
N ALA A 116 15.05 -1.63 14.20
CA ALA A 116 16.19 -2.47 13.86
C ALA A 116 16.83 -2.00 12.57
N GLU A 117 18.15 -2.05 12.52
CA GLU A 117 18.89 -1.72 11.29
C GLU A 117 18.92 -2.94 10.36
N VAL A 118 18.58 -2.71 9.09
CA VAL A 118 18.63 -3.73 8.04
C VAL A 118 19.80 -3.39 7.11
N PRO A 119 20.81 -4.28 6.96
CA PRO A 119 21.93 -4.04 6.09
C PRO A 119 21.50 -3.98 4.62
N ALA A 120 22.16 -3.13 3.83
CA ALA A 120 21.84 -2.95 2.41
C ALA A 120 22.20 -4.19 1.55
N THR A 121 23.02 -5.08 2.03
CA THR A 121 23.49 -6.28 1.31
C THR A 121 23.68 -7.45 2.27
N GLY A 122 23.60 -8.66 1.73
CA GLY A 122 23.79 -9.89 2.49
C GLY A 122 22.48 -10.57 2.84
N VAL A 123 22.55 -11.54 3.74
CA VAL A 123 21.39 -12.24 4.28
C VAL A 123 21.02 -11.60 5.61
N VAL A 124 19.74 -11.33 5.78
CA VAL A 124 19.17 -10.85 7.04
C VAL A 124 18.39 -12.01 7.66
N ASP A 125 18.83 -12.45 8.82
CA ASP A 125 18.12 -13.46 9.59
C ASP A 125 16.83 -12.88 10.18
N TYR A 126 15.95 -13.76 10.69
CA TYR A 126 14.76 -13.33 11.40
C TYR A 126 15.12 -12.47 12.60
N LEU A 127 14.51 -11.29 12.67
CA LEU A 127 14.66 -10.39 13.80
C LEU A 127 13.51 -10.63 14.79
N TYR A 128 13.83 -11.00 16.00
CA TYR A 128 12.88 -11.22 17.07
C TYR A 128 12.82 -9.98 17.94
N GLN A 129 11.66 -9.34 17.97
CA GLN A 129 11.41 -8.16 18.78
C GLN A 129 10.37 -8.49 19.85
N HIS A 130 10.68 -8.14 21.08
CA HIS A 130 9.79 -8.36 22.22
C HIS A 130 9.22 -7.03 22.69
N VAL A 131 7.93 -7.00 22.86
CA VAL A 131 7.20 -5.85 23.40
C VAL A 131 6.37 -6.32 24.57
N GLU A 132 6.51 -5.66 25.71
CA GLU A 132 5.75 -5.98 26.91
C GLU A 132 4.26 -5.68 26.67
N ASN A 133 3.40 -6.59 27.11
CA ASN A 133 1.96 -6.37 27.12
C ASN A 133 1.59 -5.47 28.31
N PRO A 134 1.10 -4.25 28.07
CA PRO A 134 0.76 -3.33 29.15
C PRO A 134 -0.60 -3.60 29.80
N LEU A 135 -1.35 -4.58 29.29
CA LEU A 135 -2.68 -4.89 29.82
C LEU A 135 -2.57 -5.74 31.08
N ASP A 136 -3.31 -5.41 32.10
CA ASP A 136 -3.36 -6.07 33.41
C ASP A 136 -4.54 -7.05 33.53
N HIS A 137 -5.30 -7.22 32.44
CA HIS A 137 -6.47 -8.09 32.39
C HIS A 137 -6.68 -8.66 30.98
N ASP A 138 -7.49 -9.71 30.89
CA ASP A 138 -7.86 -10.33 29.62
C ASP A 138 -8.77 -9.43 28.80
N VAL A 139 -8.47 -9.32 27.50
CA VAL A 139 -9.26 -8.56 26.53
C VAL A 139 -9.54 -9.38 25.28
N TRP A 140 -10.63 -9.05 24.60
CA TRP A 140 -10.90 -9.56 23.27
C TRP A 140 -10.32 -8.61 22.21
N VAL A 141 -9.42 -9.11 21.39
CA VAL A 141 -8.88 -8.35 20.27
C VAL A 141 -9.86 -8.43 19.11
N LYS A 142 -10.43 -7.29 18.70
CA LYS A 142 -11.36 -7.18 17.59
C LYS A 142 -10.63 -7.03 16.26
N ALA A 143 -9.53 -6.28 16.26
CA ALA A 143 -8.68 -6.07 15.09
C ALA A 143 -7.26 -5.74 15.54
N SER A 144 -6.30 -6.01 14.71
CA SER A 144 -4.90 -5.58 14.86
C SER A 144 -4.29 -5.28 13.52
N GLU A 145 -3.41 -4.30 13.48
CA GLU A 145 -2.63 -3.95 12.30
C GLU A 145 -1.18 -3.71 12.68
N ILE A 146 -0.27 -3.99 11.76
CA ILE A 146 1.14 -3.70 11.91
C ILE A 146 1.51 -2.61 10.91
N LEU A 147 1.97 -1.48 11.44
CA LEU A 147 2.44 -0.35 10.64
C LEU A 147 3.97 -0.41 10.58
N PRO A 148 4.57 -0.78 9.44
CA PRO A 148 6.01 -0.78 9.29
C PRO A 148 6.57 0.65 9.25
N GLY A 149 7.68 0.88 9.94
CA GLY A 149 8.41 2.14 9.87
C GLY A 149 9.01 2.39 8.49
N ASP A 150 9.49 1.32 7.85
CA ASP A 150 9.96 1.34 6.45
C ASP A 150 9.39 0.15 5.69
N ARG A 151 8.48 0.44 4.77
CA ARG A 151 7.81 -0.57 3.95
C ARG A 151 8.72 -1.17 2.88
N ALA A 152 9.84 -0.56 2.56
CA ALA A 152 10.76 -1.05 1.54
C ALA A 152 11.55 -2.28 2.00
N VAL A 153 11.74 -2.42 3.31
CA VAL A 153 12.56 -3.50 3.88
C VAL A 153 11.76 -4.55 4.65
N LEU A 154 10.50 -4.29 4.98
CA LEU A 154 9.66 -5.24 5.70
C LEU A 154 8.89 -6.13 4.72
N HIS A 155 9.23 -7.42 4.68
CA HIS A 155 8.55 -8.40 3.83
C HIS A 155 7.32 -9.01 4.52
N HIS A 156 7.46 -9.48 5.76
CA HIS A 156 6.35 -9.99 6.57
C HIS A 156 6.66 -9.93 8.06
N VAL A 157 5.63 -10.01 8.87
CA VAL A 157 5.71 -10.09 10.33
C VAL A 157 4.87 -11.26 10.81
N ILE A 158 5.41 -12.00 11.76
CA ILE A 158 4.69 -13.04 12.49
C ILE A 158 4.61 -12.61 13.95
N THR A 159 3.40 -12.42 14.46
CA THR A 159 3.17 -12.07 15.86
C THR A 159 2.81 -13.30 16.66
N ARG A 160 3.31 -13.37 17.89
CA ARG A 160 2.97 -14.38 18.88
C ARG A 160 2.64 -13.70 20.19
N PHE A 161 1.69 -14.25 20.91
CA PHE A 161 1.36 -13.87 22.27
C PHE A 161 1.76 -15.03 23.19
N GLY A 162 2.40 -14.72 24.30
CA GLY A 162 2.83 -15.74 25.25
C GLY A 162 3.95 -15.24 26.16
N GLU A 163 4.38 -16.10 27.08
CA GLU A 163 5.55 -15.84 27.89
C GLU A 163 6.83 -15.93 27.03
N MET A 164 7.80 -15.08 27.35
CA MET A 164 9.12 -15.17 26.73
C MET A 164 9.79 -16.45 27.24
N GLU A 165 10.09 -17.37 26.35
CA GLU A 165 11.07 -18.40 26.64
C GLU A 165 12.45 -17.74 26.74
N THR A 166 12.99 -17.61 27.94
CA THR A 166 14.38 -17.21 28.15
C THR A 166 15.26 -18.41 27.83
N GLU A 167 15.94 -18.39 26.67
CA GLU A 167 17.07 -19.29 26.42
C GLU A 167 18.27 -18.94 27.30
#